data_d41c8341d65b96069fba81b38bfd447b
#
_entry.id   d41c8341d65b96069fba81b38bfd447b
#
_cell.length_a   1.000
_cell.length_b   1.000
_cell.length_c   1.000
_cell.angle_alpha   90.00
_cell.angle_beta   90.00
_cell.angle_gamma   90.00
#
_symmetry.space_group_name_H-M   'P 1'
#
loop_
_entity.id
_entity.type
_entity.pdbx_description
1 polymer ?
#
loop_
_entity_poly.entity_id
_entity_poly.type
_entity_poly.pdbx_seq_one_letter_code
_entity_poly.pdbx_strand_id
1 'polypeptide(L)'
;MAAIHISDIEAAINHWRGLAPSPDGVTLAPPLRALAEVYARMVYEGVEEVDPDSGLTPAALAAWMAWYDTTPDTPCIAICSTSQGDDLCKGCGRTFDEVQFWPGFSPAEKRAVWRRITLERSAWRFNRYAERAAEGPTTTTAFGPR
;
A
#
# COMPACT_ATOMS: atom_id res chain seq x y z
N MET A 1 -2.96 17.77 7.11
CA MET A 1 -2.75 16.44 6.47
C MET A 1 -4.10 15.87 6.11
N ALA A 2 -4.19 15.19 4.97
CA ALA A 2 -5.46 14.59 4.56
C ALA A 2 -5.84 13.42 5.49
N ALA A 3 -7.13 13.11 5.54
CA ALA A 3 -7.63 11.99 6.33
C ALA A 3 -6.94 10.68 5.91
N ILE A 4 -6.72 9.81 6.89
CA ILE A 4 -6.07 8.53 6.68
C ILE A 4 -7.15 7.45 6.60
N HIS A 5 -7.14 6.69 5.53
CA HIS A 5 -8.10 5.61 5.33
C HIS A 5 -7.69 4.39 6.15
N ILE A 6 -8.68 3.62 6.60
CA ILE A 6 -8.45 2.44 7.44
C ILE A 6 -7.51 1.42 6.78
N SER A 7 -7.57 1.28 5.46
CA SER A 7 -6.67 0.36 4.74
C SER A 7 -5.20 0.79 4.84
N ASP A 8 -4.94 2.08 4.98
CA ASP A 8 -3.58 2.57 5.18
C ASP A 8 -3.11 2.31 6.61
N ILE A 9 -4.02 2.34 7.58
CA ILE A 9 -3.71 1.92 8.95
C ILE A 9 -3.38 0.43 8.97
N GLU A 10 -4.16 -0.39 8.27
CA GLU A 10 -3.89 -1.84 8.16
C GLU A 10 -2.53 -2.11 7.54
N ALA A 11 -2.18 -1.39 6.48
CA ALA A 11 -0.89 -1.55 5.82
C ALA A 11 0.27 -1.19 6.75
N ALA A 12 0.12 -0.12 7.52
CA ALA A 12 1.12 0.27 8.51
C ALA A 12 1.26 -0.78 9.62
N ILE A 13 0.16 -1.35 10.08
CA ILE A 13 0.15 -2.43 11.07
C ILE A 13 0.93 -3.63 10.52
N ASN A 14 0.65 -4.03 9.29
CA ASN A 14 1.33 -5.18 8.68
C ASN A 14 2.83 -4.94 8.52
N HIS A 15 3.21 -3.72 8.20
CA HIS A 15 4.63 -3.33 8.12
C HIS A 15 5.32 -3.53 9.46
N TRP A 16 4.73 -3.02 10.55
CA TRP A 16 5.33 -3.14 11.88
C TRP A 16 5.33 -4.57 12.40
N ARG A 17 4.33 -5.37 12.04
CA ARG A 17 4.31 -6.79 12.41
C ARG A 17 5.50 -7.54 11.81
N GLY A 18 5.89 -7.17 10.60
CA GLY A 18 7.06 -7.77 9.96
C GLY A 18 8.37 -7.33 10.57
N LEU A 19 8.45 -6.06 11.04
CA LEU A 19 9.67 -5.51 11.62
C LEU A 19 9.87 -5.85 13.10
N ALA A 20 8.78 -5.91 13.86
CA ALA A 20 8.81 -6.08 15.30
C ALA A 20 7.85 -7.18 15.73
N PRO A 21 8.17 -8.46 15.41
CA PRO A 21 7.32 -9.56 15.79
C PRO A 21 7.28 -9.70 17.32
N SER A 22 6.12 -10.15 17.81
CA SER A 22 5.94 -10.35 19.24
C SER A 22 6.83 -11.50 19.76
N PRO A 23 7.66 -11.25 20.80
CA PRO A 23 8.52 -12.30 21.34
C PRO A 23 7.74 -13.42 22.01
N ASP A 24 6.58 -13.11 22.60
CA ASP A 24 5.75 -14.06 23.34
C ASP A 24 4.45 -14.41 22.62
N GLY A 25 4.23 -13.88 21.43
CA GLY A 25 3.01 -14.09 20.65
C GLY A 25 1.80 -13.32 21.16
N VAL A 26 1.94 -12.52 22.20
CA VAL A 26 0.83 -11.81 22.85
C VAL A 26 1.09 -10.31 22.95
N THR A 27 2.29 -9.93 23.37
CA THR A 27 2.65 -8.52 23.60
C THR A 27 2.99 -7.86 22.27
N LEU A 28 2.37 -6.72 21.98
CA LEU A 28 2.65 -5.95 20.78
C LEU A 28 3.77 -4.94 21.06
N ALA A 29 4.63 -4.72 20.07
CA ALA A 29 5.60 -3.63 20.09
C ALA A 29 4.87 -2.29 20.19
N PRO A 30 5.45 -1.26 20.86
CA PRO A 30 4.77 0.02 21.05
C PRO A 30 4.20 0.67 19.79
N PRO A 31 4.92 0.74 18.65
CA PRO A 31 4.34 1.33 17.44
C PRO A 31 3.15 0.53 16.93
N LEU A 32 3.23 -0.78 16.97
CA LEU A 32 2.17 -1.66 16.53
C LEU A 32 0.94 -1.53 17.42
N ARG A 33 1.16 -1.46 18.74
CA ARG A 33 0.07 -1.27 19.71
C ARG A 33 -0.67 0.05 19.44
N ALA A 34 0.07 1.13 19.24
CA ALA A 34 -0.53 2.45 18.99
C ALA A 34 -1.43 2.43 17.75
N LEU A 35 -0.97 1.79 16.68
CA LEU A 35 -1.77 1.67 15.45
C LEU A 35 -2.95 0.73 15.63
N ALA A 36 -2.77 -0.37 16.36
CA ALA A 36 -3.85 -1.33 16.61
C ALA A 36 -4.99 -0.70 17.41
N GLU A 37 -4.69 0.19 18.33
CA GLU A 37 -5.71 0.92 19.09
C GLU A 37 -6.54 1.83 18.20
N VAL A 38 -5.90 2.52 17.26
CA VAL A 38 -6.60 3.35 16.27
C VAL A 38 -7.51 2.48 15.41
N TYR A 39 -6.97 1.39 14.89
CA TYR A 39 -7.71 0.47 14.05
C TYR A 39 -8.94 -0.09 14.75
N ALA A 40 -8.76 -0.56 15.98
CA ALA A 40 -9.88 -1.12 16.77
C ALA A 40 -10.98 -0.09 16.99
N ARG A 41 -10.61 1.15 17.27
CA ARG A 41 -11.58 2.22 17.46
C ARG A 41 -12.33 2.52 16.16
N MET A 42 -11.63 2.58 15.04
CA MET A 42 -12.26 2.81 13.74
C MET A 42 -13.25 1.71 13.39
N VAL A 43 -12.89 0.46 13.63
CA VAL A 43 -13.80 -0.69 13.41
C VAL A 43 -15.01 -0.60 14.32
N TYR A 44 -14.79 -0.28 15.59
CA TYR A 44 -15.89 -0.16 16.56
C TYR A 44 -16.87 0.95 16.18
N GLU A 45 -16.34 2.10 15.74
CA GLU A 45 -17.16 3.25 15.36
C GLU A 45 -17.74 3.11 13.95
N GLY A 46 -17.28 2.14 13.16
CA GLY A 46 -17.75 1.95 11.80
C GLY A 46 -17.28 3.04 10.83
N VAL A 47 -16.13 3.69 11.09
CA VAL A 47 -15.60 4.75 10.25
C VAL A 47 -14.45 4.22 9.40
N GLU A 48 -14.36 4.73 8.18
CA GLU A 48 -13.33 4.30 7.23
C GLU A 48 -12.16 5.27 7.14
N GLU A 49 -12.29 6.45 7.71
CA GLU A 49 -11.25 7.47 7.69
C GLU A 49 -11.06 8.07 9.07
N VAL A 50 -9.86 8.52 9.35
CA VAL A 50 -9.50 9.17 10.60
C VAL A 50 -8.70 10.42 10.32
N ASP A 51 -8.98 11.49 11.06
CA ASP A 51 -8.21 12.72 11.00
C ASP A 51 -6.89 12.49 11.76
N PRO A 52 -5.74 12.64 11.09
CA PRO A 52 -4.46 12.41 11.76
C PRO A 52 -4.19 13.38 12.91
N ASP A 53 -4.72 14.58 12.84
CA ASP A 53 -4.45 15.60 13.86
C ASP A 53 -5.24 15.40 15.15
N SER A 54 -6.46 14.88 15.03
CA SER A 54 -7.34 14.70 16.19
C SER A 54 -7.61 13.23 16.53
N GLY A 55 -7.47 12.33 15.57
CA GLY A 55 -7.83 10.93 15.73
C GLY A 55 -6.68 9.98 16.03
N LEU A 56 -5.43 10.45 15.92
CA LEU A 56 -4.26 9.65 16.23
C LEU A 56 -3.51 10.23 17.43
N THR A 57 -3.00 9.34 18.28
CA THR A 57 -2.03 9.76 19.30
C THR A 57 -0.71 10.13 18.61
N PRO A 58 0.17 10.91 19.25
CA PRO A 58 1.49 11.17 18.67
C PRO A 58 2.27 9.90 18.34
N ALA A 59 2.16 8.87 19.16
CA ALA A 59 2.83 7.58 18.92
C ALA A 59 2.26 6.88 17.69
N ALA A 60 0.94 6.88 17.50
CA ALA A 60 0.30 6.29 16.36
C ALA A 60 0.65 7.05 15.07
N LEU A 61 0.65 8.37 15.13
CA LEU A 61 1.02 9.19 13.97
C LEU A 61 2.48 8.95 13.58
N ALA A 62 3.39 8.91 14.55
CA ALA A 62 4.80 8.62 14.27
C ALA A 62 4.99 7.25 13.66
N ALA A 63 4.28 6.23 14.14
CA ALA A 63 4.34 4.88 13.59
C ALA A 63 3.81 4.83 12.16
N TRP A 64 2.71 5.53 11.89
CA TRP A 64 2.13 5.60 10.54
C TRP A 64 3.05 6.34 9.58
N MET A 65 3.63 7.46 10.01
CA MET A 65 4.56 8.24 9.18
C MET A 65 5.81 7.42 8.84
N ALA A 66 6.34 6.67 9.81
CA ALA A 66 7.50 5.82 9.57
C ALA A 66 7.22 4.78 8.48
N TRP A 67 6.02 4.19 8.49
CA TRP A 67 5.60 3.28 7.41
C TRP A 67 5.42 4.05 6.10
N TYR A 68 4.75 5.19 6.15
CA TYR A 68 4.48 6.00 4.95
C TYR A 68 5.78 6.37 4.23
N ASP A 69 6.80 6.74 4.99
CA ASP A 69 8.08 7.14 4.42
C ASP A 69 8.81 5.98 3.73
N THR A 70 8.46 4.73 4.02
CA THR A 70 9.03 3.57 3.33
C THR A 70 8.33 3.28 2.01
N THR A 71 7.16 3.88 1.76
CA THR A 71 6.41 3.64 0.54
C THR A 71 7.11 4.31 -0.64
N PRO A 72 7.40 3.56 -1.72
CA PRO A 72 8.00 4.17 -2.91
C PRO A 72 7.08 5.25 -3.48
N ASP A 73 7.68 6.25 -4.14
CA ASP A 73 6.89 7.31 -4.77
C ASP A 73 5.93 6.75 -5.81
N THR A 74 6.38 5.77 -6.59
CA THR A 74 5.57 5.20 -7.66
C THR A 74 5.43 3.69 -7.52
N PRO A 75 4.24 3.12 -7.83
CA PRO A 75 4.05 1.67 -7.84
C PRO A 75 4.66 0.97 -9.06
N CYS A 76 5.35 1.69 -9.95
CA CYS A 76 5.91 1.13 -11.17
C CYS A 76 6.91 0.01 -10.86
N ILE A 77 6.80 -1.10 -11.61
CA ILE A 77 7.76 -2.22 -11.55
C ILE A 77 8.58 -2.34 -12.83
N ALA A 78 8.66 -1.24 -13.58
CA ALA A 78 9.35 -1.17 -14.87
C ALA A 78 8.65 -1.96 -16.00
N ILE A 79 7.44 -2.41 -15.78
CA ILE A 79 6.57 -3.00 -16.81
C ILE A 79 5.39 -2.06 -16.97
N CYS A 80 5.34 -1.35 -18.08
CA CYS A 80 4.30 -0.35 -18.31
C CYS A 80 3.48 -0.71 -19.55
N SER A 81 2.36 -1.39 -19.36
CA SER A 81 1.52 -1.79 -20.48
C SER A 81 0.68 -0.65 -21.05
N THR A 82 0.58 0.47 -20.35
CA THR A 82 -0.09 1.65 -20.90
C THR A 82 0.68 2.22 -22.09
N SER A 83 1.98 2.02 -22.14
CA SER A 83 2.79 2.40 -23.31
C SER A 83 2.48 1.53 -24.53
N GLN A 84 1.80 0.41 -24.32
CA GLN A 84 1.37 -0.51 -25.39
C GLN A 84 -0.11 -0.31 -25.74
N GLY A 85 -0.77 0.70 -25.16
CA GLY A 85 -2.15 1.02 -25.45
C GLY A 85 -3.19 0.56 -24.44
N ASP A 86 -2.77 -0.07 -23.35
CA ASP A 86 -3.71 -0.48 -22.31
C ASP A 86 -4.20 0.73 -21.50
N ASP A 87 -5.48 0.74 -21.18
CA ASP A 87 -6.05 1.78 -20.32
C ASP A 87 -5.62 1.61 -18.86
N LEU A 88 -5.31 0.39 -18.45
CA LEU A 88 -4.88 0.07 -17.10
C LEU A 88 -3.56 -0.69 -17.18
N CYS A 89 -2.56 -0.22 -16.43
CA CYS A 89 -1.24 -0.86 -16.43
C CYS A 89 -1.30 -2.23 -15.74
N LYS A 90 -0.95 -3.27 -16.47
CA LYS A 90 -0.91 -4.63 -15.92
C LYS A 90 0.16 -4.79 -14.85
N GLY A 91 1.22 -4.01 -14.94
CA GLY A 91 2.32 -4.09 -13.99
C GLY A 91 1.98 -3.52 -12.63
N CYS A 92 1.41 -2.33 -12.58
CA CYS A 92 1.19 -1.62 -11.32
C CYS A 92 -0.26 -1.30 -10.99
N GLY A 93 -1.17 -1.36 -11.95
CA GLY A 93 -2.60 -1.11 -11.71
C GLY A 93 -3.04 0.32 -11.90
N ARG A 94 -2.13 1.24 -12.24
CA ARG A 94 -2.54 2.63 -12.51
C ARG A 94 -3.21 2.73 -13.87
N THR A 95 -4.14 3.69 -14.00
CA THR A 95 -4.71 4.01 -15.30
C THR A 95 -3.67 4.75 -16.14
N PHE A 96 -3.91 4.83 -17.46
CA PHE A 96 -3.06 5.61 -18.37
C PHE A 96 -2.90 7.05 -17.87
N ASP A 97 -4.00 7.70 -17.49
CA ASP A 97 -3.93 9.07 -16.99
C ASP A 97 -3.13 9.18 -15.69
N GLU A 98 -3.28 8.24 -14.79
CA GLU A 98 -2.52 8.23 -13.55
C GLU A 98 -1.03 8.07 -13.80
N VAL A 99 -0.65 7.24 -14.74
CA VAL A 99 0.76 7.09 -15.13
C VAL A 99 1.27 8.40 -15.70
N GLN A 100 0.52 8.99 -16.61
CA GLN A 100 0.94 10.18 -17.34
C GLN A 100 1.06 11.41 -16.45
N PHE A 101 0.10 11.61 -15.54
CA PHE A 101 0.04 12.81 -14.71
C PHE A 101 0.63 12.61 -13.31
N TRP A 102 1.24 11.45 -13.05
CA TRP A 102 1.79 11.13 -11.74
C TRP A 102 2.67 12.22 -11.12
N PRO A 103 3.60 12.83 -11.87
CA PRO A 103 4.47 13.86 -11.28
C PRO A 103 3.71 15.08 -10.76
N GLY A 104 2.51 15.35 -11.29
CA GLY A 104 1.69 16.46 -10.85
C GLY A 104 0.74 16.14 -9.72
N PHE A 105 0.66 14.88 -9.30
CA PHE A 105 -0.24 14.48 -8.22
C PHE A 105 0.29 14.93 -6.86
N SER A 106 -0.63 15.35 -6.00
CA SER A 106 -0.31 15.62 -4.60
C SER A 106 -0.03 14.30 -3.88
N PRO A 107 0.65 14.34 -2.71
CA PRO A 107 0.83 13.13 -1.90
C PRO A 107 -0.49 12.42 -1.57
N ALA A 108 -1.54 13.18 -1.30
CA ALA A 108 -2.86 12.59 -1.01
C ALA A 108 -3.45 11.87 -2.21
N GLU A 109 -3.30 12.44 -3.40
CA GLU A 109 -3.75 11.82 -4.64
C GLU A 109 -2.99 10.54 -4.94
N LYS A 110 -1.66 10.57 -4.78
CA LYS A 110 -0.83 9.37 -4.93
C LYS A 110 -1.24 8.29 -3.94
N ARG A 111 -1.52 8.68 -2.70
CA ARG A 111 -1.94 7.73 -1.66
C ARG A 111 -3.28 7.09 -2.01
N ALA A 112 -4.21 7.85 -2.57
CA ALA A 112 -5.50 7.32 -2.99
C ALA A 112 -5.34 6.27 -4.10
N VAL A 113 -4.45 6.52 -5.06
CA VAL A 113 -4.15 5.55 -6.12
C VAL A 113 -3.50 4.29 -5.53
N TRP A 114 -2.51 4.44 -4.64
CA TRP A 114 -1.88 3.32 -3.97
C TRP A 114 -2.91 2.44 -3.23
N ARG A 115 -3.83 3.09 -2.52
CA ARG A 115 -4.89 2.38 -1.78
C ARG A 115 -5.75 1.58 -2.73
N ARG A 116 -6.21 2.19 -3.82
CA ARG A 116 -7.05 1.50 -4.79
C ARG A 116 -6.36 0.29 -5.38
N ILE A 117 -5.14 0.45 -5.91
CA ILE A 117 -4.44 -0.66 -6.54
C ILE A 117 -4.08 -1.76 -5.55
N THR A 118 -3.81 -1.40 -4.30
CA THR A 118 -3.52 -2.37 -3.24
C THR A 118 -4.77 -3.19 -2.91
N LEU A 119 -5.92 -2.56 -2.83
CA LEU A 119 -7.17 -3.25 -2.54
C LEU A 119 -7.61 -4.14 -3.70
N GLU A 120 -7.43 -3.68 -4.94
CA GLU A 120 -7.78 -4.45 -6.13
C GLU A 120 -6.88 -5.66 -6.33
N ARG A 121 -5.60 -5.53 -6.02
CA ARG A 121 -4.60 -6.58 -6.09
C ARG A 121 -4.52 -7.34 -7.43
N SER A 122 -5.02 -6.74 -8.49
CA SER A 122 -5.03 -7.36 -9.81
C SER A 122 -3.71 -7.17 -10.56
N ALA A 123 -2.91 -6.20 -10.15
CA ALA A 123 -1.65 -5.90 -10.83
C ALA A 123 -0.56 -6.91 -10.47
N TRP A 124 0.33 -7.11 -11.42
CA TRP A 124 1.42 -8.08 -11.27
C TRP A 124 2.33 -7.79 -10.08
N ARG A 125 2.52 -6.51 -9.73
CA ARG A 125 3.38 -6.17 -8.58
C ARG A 125 2.92 -6.82 -7.27
N PHE A 126 1.65 -7.14 -7.14
CA PHE A 126 1.11 -7.68 -5.89
C PHE A 126 1.21 -9.20 -5.82
N ASN A 127 0.94 -9.86 -6.93
CA ASN A 127 0.83 -11.32 -6.94
C ASN A 127 1.62 -11.95 -8.08
N ARG A 128 1.22 -11.64 -9.27
CA ARG A 128 1.67 -12.39 -10.44
C ARG A 128 3.15 -12.21 -10.75
N TYR A 129 3.66 -11.03 -10.52
CA TYR A 129 5.08 -10.80 -10.78
C TYR A 129 5.94 -11.64 -9.84
N ALA A 130 5.60 -11.65 -8.55
CA ALA A 130 6.33 -12.42 -7.55
C ALA A 130 6.21 -13.93 -7.82
N GLU A 131 5.02 -14.39 -8.17
CA GLU A 131 4.80 -15.79 -8.53
C GLU A 131 5.66 -16.20 -9.70
N ARG A 132 5.68 -15.41 -10.76
CA ARG A 132 6.46 -15.70 -11.96
C ARG A 132 7.96 -15.66 -11.71
N ALA A 133 8.41 -14.74 -10.87
CA ALA A 133 9.81 -14.70 -10.49
C ALA A 133 10.22 -15.97 -9.75
N ALA A 134 9.33 -16.54 -8.95
CA ALA A 134 9.58 -17.78 -8.23
C ALA A 134 9.56 -19.00 -9.16
N GLU A 135 8.78 -18.94 -10.25
CA GLU A 135 8.70 -20.04 -11.21
C GLU A 135 9.92 -20.12 -12.14
N GLY A 136 10.66 -19.03 -12.26
CA GLY A 136 11.88 -19.02 -13.06
C GLY A 136 11.68 -18.88 -14.57
N PRO A 137 12.63 -19.37 -15.38
CA PRO A 137 12.68 -19.07 -16.82
C PRO A 137 11.45 -19.49 -17.63
N THR A 138 10.78 -20.54 -17.22
CA THR A 138 9.58 -21.02 -17.93
C THR A 138 8.50 -19.96 -17.95
N THR A 139 8.40 -19.20 -16.88
CA THR A 139 7.41 -18.14 -16.74
C THR A 139 7.76 -16.93 -17.60
N THR A 140 9.04 -16.76 -17.90
CA THR A 140 9.47 -15.69 -18.80
C THR A 140 8.82 -15.84 -20.16
N THR A 141 8.65 -17.06 -20.62
CA THR A 141 7.95 -17.33 -21.88
C THR A 141 6.50 -16.87 -21.81
N ALA A 142 5.87 -17.03 -20.66
CA ALA A 142 4.50 -16.56 -20.46
C ALA A 142 4.39 -15.04 -20.48
N PHE A 143 5.46 -14.35 -20.21
CA PHE A 143 5.51 -12.90 -20.37
C PHE A 143 5.56 -12.48 -21.83
N GLY A 144 6.16 -13.26 -22.67
CA GLY A 144 6.36 -12.91 -24.07
C GLY A 144 5.12 -12.39 -24.78
N PRO A 145 3.94 -13.00 -24.58
CA PRO A 145 2.71 -12.59 -25.27
C PRO A 145 2.11 -11.26 -24.85
N ARG A 146 2.59 -10.62 -23.86
CA ARG A 146 2.01 -9.37 -23.35
C ARG A 146 1.79 -8.34 -24.41
#